data_8deb8cad828204b5782b51b946da4bb3
#
_entry.id   8deb8cad828204b5782b51b946da4bb3
#
_cell.length_a   1.000
_cell.length_b   1.000
_cell.length_c   1.000
_cell.angle_alpha   90.00
_cell.angle_beta   90.00
_cell.angle_gamma   90.00
#
_symmetry.space_group_name_H-M   'P 1'
#
loop_
_entity.id
_entity.type
_entity.pdbx_description
1 polymer ?
#
loop_
_entity_poly.entity_id
_entity_poly.type
_entity_poly.pdbx_seq_one_letter_code
_entity_poly.pdbx_strand_id
1 'polypeptide(L)'
;CSSDLWRTQKNKKALCIIGARQIGKTTIIREFAKQEYENFIEINFILDKGAEKIFEDKLDADTIIENLTAFKMQKMEPGKTLVFLDEIQECPNARCAIKFLVEDGRFDYIESGSLLGVRYKEVPSYAVGFEEIVSMYPMNFREFLRANGVQDTTFTTLQFCYENHNEVPTVMHETLLKLFATYIVVGGMPDVVQTYVDTHDI
;
A
#
# COMPACT_ATOMS: atom_id res chain seq x y z
N CYS A 1 -6.28 9.39 7.78
CA CYS A 1 -5.60 8.11 7.53
C CYS A 1 -4.12 8.20 7.88
N SER A 2 -3.42 7.06 8.11
CA SER A 2 -1.98 7.06 8.41
C SER A 2 -1.13 7.65 7.26
N SER A 3 -1.61 7.60 6.03
CA SER A 3 -0.99 8.20 4.84
C SER A 3 -0.87 9.73 4.91
N ASP A 4 -1.86 10.42 5.47
CA ASP A 4 -1.82 11.88 5.61
C ASP A 4 -0.76 12.29 6.65
N LEU A 5 -0.61 11.49 7.71
CA LEU A 5 0.41 11.69 8.73
C LEU A 5 1.82 11.50 8.17
N TRP A 6 2.01 10.49 7.30
CA TRP A 6 3.30 10.24 6.66
C TRP A 6 3.72 11.41 5.75
N ARG A 7 2.80 11.96 4.95
CA ARG A 7 3.10 13.06 4.02
C ARG A 7 3.58 14.33 4.74
N THR A 8 3.09 14.58 5.95
CA THR A 8 3.37 15.81 6.74
C THR A 8 4.57 15.70 7.68
N GLN A 9 5.26 14.56 7.72
CA GLN A 9 6.42 14.36 8.59
C GLN A 9 7.63 15.19 8.14
N LYS A 10 8.33 15.83 9.10
CA LYS A 10 9.54 16.65 8.85
C LYS A 10 10.74 15.85 8.36
N ASN A 11 10.87 14.57 8.77
CA ASN A 11 11.95 13.66 8.36
C ASN A 11 11.29 12.50 7.62
N LYS A 12 10.83 12.76 6.42
CA LYS A 12 10.08 11.81 5.60
C LYS A 12 10.97 10.65 5.19
N LYS A 13 10.54 9.45 5.50
CA LYS A 13 11.15 8.20 5.06
C LYS A 13 10.37 7.67 3.86
N ALA A 14 10.99 6.82 3.06
CA ALA A 14 10.25 6.04 2.09
C ALA A 14 9.23 5.12 2.81
N LEU A 15 8.04 4.96 2.26
CA LEU A 15 7.02 4.07 2.79
C LEU A 15 7.10 2.72 2.06
N CYS A 16 7.47 1.66 2.78
CA CYS A 16 7.55 0.31 2.23
C CYS A 16 6.31 -0.49 2.64
N ILE A 17 5.41 -0.74 1.69
CA ILE A 17 4.17 -1.49 1.91
C ILE A 17 4.39 -2.95 1.55
N ILE A 18 4.43 -3.81 2.57
CA ILE A 18 4.61 -5.25 2.39
C ILE A 18 3.30 -6.01 2.67
N GLY A 19 3.13 -7.15 2.02
CA GLY A 19 1.97 -8.00 2.25
C GLY A 19 1.78 -9.05 1.16
N ALA A 20 0.80 -9.93 1.32
CA ALA A 20 0.52 -10.98 0.36
C ALA A 20 0.23 -10.41 -1.05
N ARG A 21 0.34 -11.25 -2.07
CA ARG A 21 -0.09 -10.88 -3.43
C ARG A 21 -1.60 -10.67 -3.46
N GLN A 22 -2.08 -9.80 -4.36
CA GLN A 22 -3.50 -9.55 -4.62
C GLN A 22 -4.32 -8.99 -3.44
N ILE A 23 -3.69 -8.40 -2.43
CA ILE A 23 -4.40 -7.71 -1.32
C ILE A 23 -4.68 -6.23 -1.59
N GLY A 24 -4.42 -5.75 -2.83
CA GLY A 24 -4.74 -4.37 -3.22
C GLY A 24 -3.65 -3.33 -2.93
N LYS A 25 -2.39 -3.70 -2.66
CA LYS A 25 -1.27 -2.76 -2.41
C LYS A 25 -1.16 -1.68 -3.49
N THR A 26 -0.96 -2.11 -4.73
CA THR A 26 -0.80 -1.22 -5.89
C THR A 26 -2.02 -0.32 -6.09
N THR A 27 -3.23 -0.86 -5.91
CA THR A 27 -4.48 -0.11 -6.04
C THR A 27 -4.58 1.03 -5.03
N ILE A 28 -4.31 0.77 -3.75
CA ILE A 28 -4.35 1.78 -2.69
C ILE A 28 -3.30 2.87 -2.94
N ILE A 29 -2.07 2.48 -3.35
CA ILE A 29 -1.00 3.44 -3.62
C ILE A 29 -1.37 4.35 -4.79
N ARG A 30 -1.93 3.79 -5.87
CA ARG A 30 -2.40 4.58 -7.03
C ARG A 30 -3.52 5.55 -6.66
N GLU A 31 -4.49 5.12 -5.85
CA GLU A 31 -5.57 6.01 -5.38
C GLU A 31 -5.04 7.12 -4.47
N PHE A 32 -4.11 6.80 -3.57
CA PHE A 32 -3.42 7.79 -2.75
C PHE A 32 -2.65 8.80 -3.61
N ALA A 33 -1.89 8.31 -4.61
CA ALA A 33 -1.14 9.18 -5.52
C ALA A 33 -2.04 10.15 -6.26
N LYS A 34 -3.18 9.70 -6.80
CA LYS A 34 -4.15 10.55 -7.49
C LYS A 34 -4.76 11.65 -6.61
N GLN A 35 -4.94 11.37 -5.33
CA GLN A 35 -5.55 12.32 -4.39
C GLN A 35 -4.56 13.36 -3.88
N GLU A 36 -3.30 12.96 -3.69
CA GLU A 36 -2.33 13.72 -2.92
C GLU A 36 -1.20 14.35 -3.73
N TYR A 37 -0.98 13.92 -4.98
CA TYR A 37 0.14 14.37 -5.81
C TYR A 37 -0.31 14.86 -7.20
N GLU A 38 0.40 15.87 -7.71
CA GLU A 38 0.18 16.38 -9.07
C GLU A 38 0.80 15.45 -10.12
N ASN A 39 1.92 14.79 -9.77
CA ASN A 39 2.65 13.88 -10.65
C ASN A 39 2.89 12.55 -9.96
N PHE A 40 2.79 11.47 -10.72
CA PHE A 40 2.97 10.12 -10.24
C PHE A 40 3.84 9.32 -11.21
N ILE A 41 4.96 8.83 -10.74
CA ILE A 41 5.88 7.96 -11.47
C ILE A 41 5.77 6.57 -10.87
N GLU A 42 5.33 5.61 -11.64
CA GLU A 42 5.25 4.21 -11.24
C GLU A 42 6.23 3.36 -12.04
N ILE A 43 7.07 2.61 -11.35
CA ILE A 43 7.95 1.57 -11.90
C ILE A 43 7.53 0.23 -11.30
N ASN A 44 7.13 -0.70 -12.15
CA ASN A 44 6.89 -2.09 -11.74
C ASN A 44 8.01 -2.98 -12.28
N PHE A 45 8.86 -3.48 -11.42
CA PHE A 45 10.06 -4.24 -11.82
C PHE A 45 9.79 -5.61 -12.48
N ILE A 46 8.54 -6.09 -12.45
CA ILE A 46 8.13 -7.28 -13.22
C ILE A 46 7.66 -6.88 -14.62
N LEU A 47 6.94 -5.77 -14.76
CA LEU A 47 6.27 -5.36 -16.00
C LEU A 47 7.13 -4.44 -16.85
N ASP A 48 7.83 -3.49 -16.24
CA ASP A 48 8.66 -2.49 -16.91
C ASP A 48 10.04 -3.08 -17.24
N LYS A 49 10.13 -3.83 -18.32
CA LYS A 49 11.41 -4.48 -18.75
C LYS A 49 12.51 -3.44 -18.96
N GLY A 50 13.64 -3.67 -18.34
CA GLY A 50 14.80 -2.77 -18.42
C GLY A 50 14.79 -1.65 -17.39
N ALA A 51 13.80 -1.57 -16.51
CA ALA A 51 13.75 -0.57 -15.44
C ALA A 51 14.87 -0.77 -14.41
N GLU A 52 15.39 -1.99 -14.27
CA GLU A 52 16.56 -2.28 -13.44
C GLU A 52 17.80 -1.46 -13.84
N LYS A 53 17.94 -1.12 -15.11
CA LYS A 53 19.05 -0.31 -15.64
C LYS A 53 19.12 1.10 -15.04
N ILE A 54 17.99 1.62 -14.56
CA ILE A 54 17.92 2.92 -13.87
C ILE A 54 18.85 2.90 -12.64
N PHE A 55 19.07 1.72 -12.05
CA PHE A 55 19.77 1.49 -10.79
C PHE A 55 21.06 0.67 -10.95
N GLU A 56 21.55 0.45 -12.18
CA GLU A 56 22.78 -0.31 -12.45
C GLU A 56 24.04 0.55 -12.37
N ASP A 57 23.92 1.82 -12.76
CA ASP A 57 25.03 2.75 -12.78
C ASP A 57 25.33 3.33 -11.38
N LYS A 58 25.67 4.59 -11.31
CA LYS A 58 25.94 5.28 -10.06
C LYS A 58 24.63 5.47 -9.25
N LEU A 59 24.60 4.96 -8.02
CA LEU A 59 23.47 5.05 -7.12
C LEU A 59 23.38 6.42 -6.40
N ASP A 60 23.58 7.54 -7.11
CA ASP A 60 23.28 8.86 -6.59
C ASP A 60 21.92 9.37 -7.08
N ALA A 61 21.33 10.27 -6.30
CA ALA A 61 19.97 10.74 -6.55
C ALA A 61 19.82 11.44 -7.90
N ASP A 62 20.80 12.24 -8.34
CA ASP A 62 20.70 12.99 -9.60
C ASP A 62 20.65 12.04 -10.79
N THR A 63 21.58 11.08 -10.86
CA THR A 63 21.64 10.08 -11.93
C THR A 63 20.35 9.25 -11.99
N ILE A 64 19.84 8.81 -10.84
CA ILE A 64 18.61 8.00 -10.77
C ILE A 64 17.40 8.81 -11.22
N ILE A 65 17.27 10.08 -10.78
CA ILE A 65 16.14 10.95 -11.15
C ILE A 65 16.16 11.27 -12.65
N GLU A 66 17.34 11.53 -13.23
CA GLU A 66 17.49 11.71 -14.67
C GLU A 66 17.07 10.45 -15.43
N ASN A 67 17.53 9.29 -15.01
CA ASN A 67 17.17 8.00 -15.61
C ASN A 67 15.67 7.70 -15.49
N LEU A 68 15.05 7.96 -14.33
CA LEU A 68 13.59 7.83 -14.13
C LEU A 68 12.81 8.72 -15.07
N THR A 69 13.22 9.99 -15.18
CA THR A 69 12.60 11.00 -16.05
C THR A 69 12.70 10.56 -17.53
N ALA A 70 13.89 10.09 -17.95
CA ALA A 70 14.12 9.61 -19.31
C ALA A 70 13.33 8.33 -19.61
N PHE A 71 13.32 7.36 -18.68
CA PHE A 71 12.65 6.08 -18.86
C PHE A 71 11.13 6.23 -18.99
N LYS A 72 10.50 7.05 -18.15
CA LYS A 72 9.04 7.29 -18.18
C LYS A 72 8.62 8.43 -19.11
N MET A 73 9.55 9.20 -19.63
CA MET A 73 9.28 10.42 -20.45
C MET A 73 8.32 11.38 -19.76
N GLN A 74 8.44 11.49 -18.45
CA GLN A 74 7.59 12.33 -17.61
C GLN A 74 8.43 13.28 -16.79
N LYS A 75 7.95 14.54 -16.66
CA LYS A 75 8.59 15.54 -15.81
C LYS A 75 8.34 15.23 -14.34
N MET A 76 9.38 15.35 -13.54
CA MET A 76 9.32 15.25 -12.09
C MET A 76 9.47 16.65 -11.47
N GLU A 77 8.49 17.03 -10.64
CA GLU A 77 8.51 18.34 -9.94
C GLU A 77 8.75 18.11 -8.45
N PRO A 78 9.81 18.73 -7.86
CA PRO A 78 10.09 18.60 -6.44
C PRO A 78 8.90 18.96 -5.55
N GLY A 79 8.63 18.13 -4.55
CA GLY A 79 7.51 18.30 -3.62
C GLY A 79 6.11 17.99 -4.18
N LYS A 80 5.99 17.68 -5.48
CA LYS A 80 4.72 17.42 -6.16
C LYS A 80 4.64 16.04 -6.80
N THR A 81 5.75 15.32 -6.84
CA THR A 81 5.84 14.00 -7.49
C THR A 81 6.00 12.91 -6.45
N LEU A 82 5.16 11.89 -6.56
CA LEU A 82 5.34 10.61 -5.88
C LEU A 82 6.01 9.62 -6.83
N VAL A 83 7.06 8.96 -6.38
CA VAL A 83 7.71 7.84 -7.06
C VAL A 83 7.29 6.54 -6.37
N PHE A 84 6.72 5.63 -7.13
CA PHE A 84 6.29 4.33 -6.66
C PHE A 84 7.11 3.21 -7.32
N LEU A 85 7.79 2.44 -6.50
CA LEU A 85 8.61 1.31 -6.90
C LEU A 85 7.89 0.01 -6.50
N ASP A 86 7.18 -0.57 -7.46
CA ASP A 86 6.38 -1.78 -7.24
C ASP A 86 7.21 -3.05 -7.51
N GLU A 87 6.96 -4.09 -6.71
CA GLU A 87 7.70 -5.36 -6.72
C GLU A 87 9.21 -5.15 -6.51
N ILE A 88 9.56 -4.30 -5.52
CA ILE A 88 10.94 -3.84 -5.23
C ILE A 88 11.94 -4.99 -5.00
N GLN A 89 11.47 -6.18 -4.59
CA GLN A 89 12.32 -7.35 -4.40
C GLN A 89 12.95 -7.87 -5.70
N GLU A 90 12.41 -7.47 -6.86
CA GLU A 90 12.97 -7.85 -8.16
C GLU A 90 14.16 -6.97 -8.57
N CYS A 91 14.38 -5.84 -7.89
CA CYS A 91 15.52 -4.94 -8.13
C CYS A 91 16.22 -4.55 -6.80
N PRO A 92 17.16 -5.37 -6.30
CA PRO A 92 17.89 -5.09 -5.06
C PRO A 92 18.64 -3.75 -5.07
N ASN A 93 19.15 -3.32 -6.23
CA ASN A 93 19.85 -2.04 -6.37
C ASN A 93 18.91 -0.84 -6.14
N ALA A 94 17.66 -0.91 -6.64
CA ALA A 94 16.66 0.13 -6.39
C ALA A 94 16.42 0.29 -4.88
N ARG A 95 16.34 -0.82 -4.17
CA ARG A 95 16.18 -0.78 -2.72
C ARG A 95 17.39 -0.18 -2.00
N CYS A 96 18.62 -0.49 -2.45
CA CYS A 96 19.83 0.15 -1.92
C CYS A 96 19.86 1.66 -2.20
N ALA A 97 19.27 2.09 -3.31
CA ALA A 97 19.23 3.49 -3.73
C ALA A 97 18.28 4.35 -2.89
N ILE A 98 17.28 3.76 -2.24
CA ILE A 98 16.29 4.49 -1.41
C ILE A 98 16.94 5.40 -0.40
N LYS A 99 18.05 4.98 0.23
CA LYS A 99 18.80 5.82 1.16
C LYS A 99 19.17 7.16 0.52
N PHE A 100 19.79 7.13 -0.64
CA PHE A 100 20.27 8.32 -1.34
C PHE A 100 19.12 9.20 -1.84
N LEU A 101 18.05 8.57 -2.29
CA LEU A 101 16.82 9.24 -2.77
C LEU A 101 16.08 9.95 -1.64
N VAL A 102 16.00 9.33 -0.46
CA VAL A 102 15.38 9.93 0.74
C VAL A 102 16.26 11.04 1.32
N GLU A 103 17.58 10.87 1.35
CA GLU A 103 18.53 11.92 1.79
C GLU A 103 18.48 13.17 0.89
N ASP A 104 18.28 12.98 -0.42
CA ASP A 104 18.08 14.05 -1.38
C ASP A 104 16.83 14.90 -1.10
N GLY A 105 15.73 14.26 -0.73
CA GLY A 105 14.50 14.88 -0.24
C GLY A 105 13.68 15.66 -1.26
N ARG A 106 14.01 15.64 -2.56
CA ARG A 106 13.22 16.32 -3.61
C ARG A 106 11.87 15.68 -3.86
N PHE A 107 11.75 14.37 -3.70
CA PHE A 107 10.57 13.58 -4.02
C PHE A 107 10.17 12.67 -2.89
N ASP A 108 8.94 12.19 -2.95
CA ASP A 108 8.41 11.20 -2.05
C ASP A 108 8.45 9.81 -2.69
N TYR A 109 8.77 8.80 -1.88
CA TYR A 109 8.98 7.42 -2.36
C TYR A 109 8.08 6.46 -1.61
N ILE A 110 7.37 5.63 -2.37
CA ILE A 110 6.66 4.45 -1.84
C ILE A 110 7.22 3.22 -2.55
N GLU A 111 7.44 2.18 -1.79
CA GLU A 111 7.84 0.87 -2.28
C GLU A 111 6.75 -0.14 -1.96
N SER A 112 6.56 -1.13 -2.82
CA SER A 112 5.76 -2.28 -2.48
C SER A 112 6.46 -3.58 -2.84
N GLY A 113 6.11 -4.64 -2.12
CA GLY A 113 6.62 -5.96 -2.42
C GLY A 113 5.82 -7.07 -1.77
N SER A 114 5.89 -8.26 -2.38
CA SER A 114 5.29 -9.47 -1.84
C SER A 114 6.32 -10.24 -1.00
N LEU A 115 5.98 -10.52 0.27
CA LEU A 115 6.80 -11.35 1.17
C LEU A 115 8.28 -10.92 1.25
N LEU A 116 8.53 -9.61 1.34
CA LEU A 116 9.88 -9.06 1.47
C LEU A 116 10.71 -9.71 2.59
N GLY A 117 10.07 -10.20 3.64
CA GLY A 117 10.74 -10.85 4.78
C GLY A 117 11.56 -12.10 4.43
N VAL A 118 11.25 -12.79 3.35
CA VAL A 118 11.96 -14.02 2.95
C VAL A 118 13.27 -13.71 2.20
N ARG A 119 13.32 -12.59 1.46
CA ARG A 119 14.48 -12.19 0.65
C ARG A 119 15.40 -11.16 1.30
N TYR A 120 15.10 -10.72 2.52
CA TYR A 120 15.93 -9.75 3.24
C TYR A 120 17.40 -10.18 3.42
N LYS A 121 17.68 -11.47 3.39
CA LYS A 121 19.04 -12.00 3.57
C LYS A 121 19.97 -11.80 2.39
N GLU A 122 19.44 -11.44 1.22
CA GLU A 122 20.22 -11.31 -0.02
C GLU A 122 20.56 -9.86 -0.41
N VAL A 123 20.07 -8.87 0.34
CA VAL A 123 20.33 -7.45 0.04
C VAL A 123 21.60 -6.99 0.73
N PRO A 124 22.62 -6.50 0.01
CA PRO A 124 23.93 -6.13 0.59
C PRO A 124 23.88 -4.97 1.59
N SER A 125 22.87 -4.13 1.53
CA SER A 125 22.68 -2.99 2.46
C SER A 125 21.20 -2.64 2.52
N TYR A 126 20.64 -2.66 3.74
CA TYR A 126 19.28 -2.19 3.99
C TYR A 126 19.29 -0.66 4.15
N ALA A 127 18.23 -0.02 3.67
CA ALA A 127 17.96 1.39 3.96
C ALA A 127 17.46 1.58 5.41
N VAL A 128 18.15 0.95 6.38
CA VAL A 128 17.81 1.03 7.80
C VAL A 128 17.76 2.49 8.23
N GLY A 129 16.61 2.91 8.74
CA GLY A 129 16.39 4.30 9.15
C GLY A 129 15.81 5.21 8.06
N PHE A 130 15.80 4.81 6.78
CA PHE A 130 15.27 5.55 5.63
C PHE A 130 13.93 5.02 5.12
N GLU A 131 13.50 3.86 5.58
CA GLU A 131 12.21 3.24 5.28
C GLU A 131 11.31 3.19 6.51
N GLU A 132 10.02 3.34 6.31
CA GLU A 132 8.95 2.98 7.25
C GLU A 132 8.19 1.79 6.67
N ILE A 133 8.25 0.65 7.34
CA ILE A 133 7.64 -0.59 6.84
C ILE A 133 6.23 -0.70 7.40
N VAL A 134 5.25 -0.82 6.51
CA VAL A 134 3.84 -1.03 6.85
C VAL A 134 3.37 -2.35 6.27
N SER A 135 2.87 -3.22 7.14
CA SER A 135 2.26 -4.48 6.71
C SER A 135 0.81 -4.28 6.33
N MET A 136 0.48 -4.65 5.11
CA MET A 136 -0.89 -4.70 4.62
C MET A 136 -1.40 -6.14 4.68
N TYR A 137 -2.61 -6.31 5.18
CA TYR A 137 -3.28 -7.59 5.34
C TYR A 137 -4.53 -7.65 4.46
N PRO A 138 -5.07 -8.85 4.18
CA PRO A 138 -6.39 -8.99 3.62
C PRO A 138 -7.44 -8.23 4.43
N MET A 139 -8.57 -7.92 3.83
CA MET A 139 -9.67 -7.20 4.47
C MET A 139 -10.10 -7.91 5.75
N ASN A 140 -10.17 -7.17 6.84
CA ASN A 140 -10.75 -7.66 8.08
C ASN A 140 -12.28 -7.67 8.01
N PHE A 141 -12.94 -8.25 9.03
CA PHE A 141 -14.40 -8.37 9.02
C PHE A 141 -15.12 -7.01 8.94
N ARG A 142 -14.58 -5.96 9.55
CA ARG A 142 -15.16 -4.61 9.48
C ARG A 142 -15.09 -4.04 8.05
N GLU A 143 -13.99 -4.27 7.35
CA GLU A 143 -13.82 -3.86 5.95
C GLU A 143 -14.72 -4.68 5.03
N PHE A 144 -14.85 -5.99 5.28
CA PHE A 144 -15.81 -6.85 4.59
C PHE A 144 -17.26 -6.38 4.78
N LEU A 145 -17.65 -6.00 6.00
CA LEU A 145 -18.98 -5.45 6.27
C LEU A 145 -19.23 -4.16 5.48
N ARG A 146 -18.25 -3.25 5.41
CA ARG A 146 -18.36 -2.03 4.60
C ARG A 146 -18.49 -2.33 3.12
N ALA A 147 -17.74 -3.28 2.59
CA ALA A 147 -17.85 -3.71 1.20
C ALA A 147 -19.25 -4.27 0.89
N ASN A 148 -19.90 -4.91 1.88
CA ASN A 148 -21.27 -5.39 1.80
C ASN A 148 -22.34 -4.34 2.13
N GLY A 149 -22.00 -3.05 2.15
CA GLY A 149 -22.95 -1.94 2.31
C GLY A 149 -23.37 -1.64 3.76
N VAL A 150 -22.73 -2.26 4.76
CA VAL A 150 -23.02 -1.96 6.18
C VAL A 150 -22.54 -0.54 6.50
N GLN A 151 -23.46 0.29 6.95
CA GLN A 151 -23.24 1.71 7.22
C GLN A 151 -22.46 1.94 8.51
N ASP A 152 -21.75 3.07 8.58
CA ASP A 152 -20.95 3.45 9.75
C ASP A 152 -21.80 3.62 11.03
N THR A 153 -23.09 3.93 10.91
CA THR A 153 -24.04 3.97 12.03
C THR A 153 -24.15 2.62 12.76
N THR A 154 -24.05 1.50 12.03
CA THR A 154 -24.02 0.16 12.64
C THR A 154 -22.82 -0.02 13.55
N PHE A 155 -21.64 0.42 13.11
CA PHE A 155 -20.42 0.33 13.94
C PHE A 155 -20.49 1.23 15.15
N THR A 156 -21.08 2.42 15.03
CA THR A 156 -21.33 3.33 16.17
C THR A 156 -22.26 2.70 17.19
N THR A 157 -23.33 2.04 16.72
CA THR A 157 -24.29 1.34 17.61
C THR A 157 -23.62 0.17 18.32
N LEU A 158 -22.82 -0.63 17.60
CA LEU A 158 -22.08 -1.74 18.22
C LEU A 158 -21.11 -1.25 19.29
N GLN A 159 -20.38 -0.19 19.01
CA GLN A 159 -19.45 0.42 19.96
C GLN A 159 -20.19 0.92 21.20
N PHE A 160 -21.31 1.63 21.02
CA PHE A 160 -22.15 2.10 22.12
C PHE A 160 -22.68 0.94 22.98
N CYS A 161 -23.18 -0.14 22.35
CA CYS A 161 -23.66 -1.31 23.10
C CYS A 161 -22.52 -1.96 23.90
N TYR A 162 -21.33 -2.09 23.31
CA TYR A 162 -20.16 -2.63 23.98
C TYR A 162 -19.72 -1.80 25.19
N GLU A 163 -19.59 -0.48 25.01
CA GLU A 163 -19.13 0.43 26.06
C GLU A 163 -20.12 0.54 27.25
N ASN A 164 -21.42 0.40 26.96
CA ASN A 164 -22.48 0.52 27.99
C ASN A 164 -23.02 -0.83 28.48
N HIS A 165 -22.40 -1.96 28.05
CA HIS A 165 -22.87 -3.31 28.37
C HIS A 165 -24.34 -3.57 28.00
N ASN A 166 -24.81 -2.94 26.93
CA ASN A 166 -26.14 -3.12 26.40
C ASN A 166 -26.21 -4.25 25.38
N GLU A 167 -27.38 -4.87 25.25
CA GLU A 167 -27.64 -5.84 24.20
C GLU A 167 -27.67 -5.17 22.82
N VAL A 168 -27.07 -5.85 21.83
CA VAL A 168 -27.17 -5.45 20.43
C VAL A 168 -28.60 -5.76 19.93
N PRO A 169 -29.26 -4.84 19.18
CA PRO A 169 -30.58 -5.13 18.63
C PRO A 169 -30.62 -6.45 17.88
N THR A 170 -31.61 -7.29 18.15
CA THR A 170 -31.69 -8.69 17.66
C THR A 170 -31.50 -8.80 16.14
N VAL A 171 -32.19 -7.99 15.36
CA VAL A 171 -32.09 -8.00 13.88
C VAL A 171 -30.67 -7.66 13.41
N MET A 172 -30.04 -6.67 14.03
CA MET A 172 -28.65 -6.31 13.73
C MET A 172 -27.69 -7.46 14.05
N HIS A 173 -27.85 -8.08 15.24
CA HIS A 173 -27.05 -9.20 15.68
C HIS A 173 -27.15 -10.39 14.72
N GLU A 174 -28.36 -10.80 14.37
CA GLU A 174 -28.59 -11.93 13.43
C GLU A 174 -28.02 -11.66 12.04
N THR A 175 -28.16 -10.40 11.55
CA THR A 175 -27.62 -10.00 10.24
C THR A 175 -26.09 -10.06 10.24
N LEU A 176 -25.48 -9.53 11.29
CA LEU A 176 -24.02 -9.54 11.43
C LEU A 176 -23.45 -10.96 11.60
N LEU A 177 -24.15 -11.84 12.31
CA LEU A 177 -23.76 -13.27 12.41
C LEU A 177 -23.80 -13.98 11.06
N LYS A 178 -24.82 -13.72 10.24
CA LYS A 178 -24.88 -14.28 8.87
C LYS A 178 -23.71 -13.77 8.02
N LEU A 179 -23.43 -12.47 8.03
CA LEU A 179 -22.30 -11.90 7.32
C LEU A 179 -20.96 -12.41 7.85
N PHE A 180 -20.85 -12.67 9.14
CA PHE A 180 -19.66 -13.26 9.73
C PHE A 180 -19.42 -14.70 9.26
N ALA A 181 -20.47 -15.50 9.21
CA ALA A 181 -20.40 -16.86 8.65
C ALA A 181 -19.97 -16.83 7.18
N THR A 182 -20.50 -15.89 6.39
CA THR A 182 -20.07 -15.65 5.01
C THR A 182 -18.61 -15.25 4.92
N TYR A 183 -18.16 -14.31 5.77
CA TYR A 183 -16.77 -13.87 5.80
C TYR A 183 -15.78 -15.01 6.11
N ILE A 184 -16.15 -15.95 6.98
CA ILE A 184 -15.32 -17.12 7.26
C ILE A 184 -15.08 -17.98 6.01
N VAL A 185 -16.05 -18.03 5.11
CA VAL A 185 -15.96 -18.83 3.86
C VAL A 185 -15.27 -18.02 2.75
N VAL A 186 -15.71 -16.80 2.51
CA VAL A 186 -15.22 -15.91 1.44
C VAL A 186 -13.80 -15.41 1.74
N GLY A 187 -13.51 -15.14 3.01
CA GLY A 187 -12.24 -14.54 3.44
C GLY A 187 -12.17 -13.05 3.18
N GLY A 188 -10.93 -12.52 3.22
CA GLY A 188 -10.66 -11.09 3.10
C GLY A 188 -9.87 -10.69 1.84
N MET A 189 -9.72 -11.56 0.84
CA MET A 189 -9.04 -11.20 -0.40
C MET A 189 -9.94 -10.26 -1.23
N PRO A 190 -9.48 -9.04 -1.60
CA PRO A 190 -10.33 -8.03 -2.22
C PRO A 190 -11.10 -8.51 -3.44
N ASP A 191 -10.44 -9.23 -4.36
CA ASP A 191 -11.08 -9.72 -5.59
C ASP A 191 -12.18 -10.76 -5.28
N VAL A 192 -11.97 -11.62 -4.26
CA VAL A 192 -12.96 -12.60 -3.82
C VAL A 192 -14.14 -11.90 -3.14
N VAL A 193 -13.85 -10.92 -2.30
CA VAL A 193 -14.90 -10.11 -1.64
C VAL A 193 -15.73 -9.35 -2.69
N GLN A 194 -15.05 -8.74 -3.69
CA GLN A 194 -15.76 -8.05 -4.77
C GLN A 194 -16.65 -8.99 -5.57
N THR A 195 -16.16 -10.17 -5.94
CA THR A 195 -16.94 -11.19 -6.63
C THR A 195 -18.17 -11.58 -5.80
N TYR A 196 -18.00 -11.79 -4.50
CA TYR A 196 -19.14 -12.11 -3.62
C TYR A 196 -20.14 -10.95 -3.54
N VAL A 197 -19.68 -9.69 -3.44
CA VAL A 197 -20.57 -8.51 -3.41
C VAL A 197 -21.39 -8.39 -4.69
N ASP A 198 -20.79 -8.73 -5.85
CA ASP A 198 -21.43 -8.62 -7.16
C ASP A 198 -22.40 -9.76 -7.45
N THR A 199 -22.09 -10.97 -6.97
CA THR A 199 -22.85 -12.19 -7.34
C THR A 199 -23.70 -12.75 -6.19
N HIS A 200 -23.32 -12.50 -4.94
CA HIS A 200 -23.85 -13.15 -3.73
C HIS A 200 -23.70 -14.70 -3.73
N ASP A 201 -22.82 -15.23 -4.59
CA ASP A 201 -22.48 -16.66 -4.63
C ASP A 201 -21.23 -16.94 -3.75
N ILE A 202 -21.22 -18.13 -3.10
CA ILE A 202 -20.12 -18.57 -2.21
C ILE A 202 -19.42 -19.77 -2.82
#